data_1662b6359b12b3e89cf3f3faf69b7563
#
_entry.id   1662b6359b12b3e89cf3f3faf69b7563
#
_cell.length_a   1.000
_cell.length_b   1.000
_cell.length_c   1.000
_cell.angle_alpha   90.00
_cell.angle_beta   90.00
_cell.angle_gamma   90.00
#
_symmetry.space_group_name_H-M   'P 1'
#
loop_
_entity.id
_entity.type
_entity.pdbx_description
1 polymer ?
#
loop_
_entity_poly.entity_id
_entity_poly.type
_entity_poly.pdbx_seq_one_letter_code
_entity_poly.pdbx_strand_id
1 'polypeptide(L)'
;MNWYLTKMVFRIIFGKGEHKAQFEEQIRIIEAPTAEAALEKANIMALAENNQEKDSGALVTWQFVSITELYRLHNFIDGAEVFSQLREEENGDLFEEMMHKKAEHVRYNLQNRLLEIF
;
A
#
# COMPACT_ATOMS: atom_id res chain seq x y z
N MET A 1 18.52 -15.86 3.41
CA MET A 1 17.37 -14.99 3.61
C MET A 1 16.80 -14.53 2.29
N ASN A 2 15.49 -14.43 2.19
CA ASN A 2 14.79 -14.00 1.00
C ASN A 2 14.08 -12.68 1.30
N TRP A 3 13.76 -11.94 0.23
CA TRP A 3 13.00 -10.72 0.31
C TRP A 3 11.59 -10.93 -0.21
N TYR A 4 10.62 -10.31 0.46
CA TYR A 4 9.20 -10.42 0.13
C TYR A 4 8.58 -9.04 0.07
N LEU A 5 7.65 -8.87 -0.88
CA LEU A 5 6.77 -7.70 -0.91
C LEU A 5 5.47 -8.11 -0.24
N THR A 6 4.98 -7.29 0.68
CA THR A 6 3.72 -7.54 1.36
C THR A 6 2.82 -6.31 1.30
N LYS A 7 1.52 -6.53 1.22
CA LYS A 7 0.53 -5.47 1.34
C LYS A 7 -0.23 -5.64 2.64
N MET A 8 -0.23 -4.57 3.45
CA MET A 8 -0.94 -4.47 4.71
C MET A 8 -2.11 -3.51 4.55
N VAL A 9 -3.27 -3.89 5.01
CA VAL A 9 -4.47 -3.04 4.94
C VAL A 9 -4.86 -2.61 6.34
N PHE A 10 -5.08 -1.31 6.51
CA PHE A 10 -5.54 -0.71 7.75
C PHE A 10 -6.82 0.06 7.50
N ARG A 11 -7.71 0.05 8.48
CA ARG A 11 -8.86 0.94 8.51
C ARG A 11 -8.52 2.15 9.38
N ILE A 12 -8.76 3.34 8.86
CA ILE A 12 -8.49 4.58 9.58
C ILE A 12 -9.80 5.09 10.17
N ILE A 13 -9.81 5.27 11.48
CA ILE A 13 -10.99 5.73 12.21
C ILE A 13 -10.66 7.04 12.91
N PHE A 14 -11.42 8.08 12.59
CA PHE A 14 -11.31 9.39 13.21
C PHE A 14 -12.42 9.54 14.24
N GLY A 15 -12.09 9.97 15.44
CA GLY A 15 -13.04 10.20 16.51
C GLY A 15 -13.90 8.96 16.78
N LYS A 16 -15.21 9.09 16.60
CA LYS A 16 -16.19 8.01 16.83
C LYS A 16 -16.51 7.19 15.59
N GLY A 17 -15.83 7.45 14.48
CA GLY A 17 -16.06 6.71 13.23
C GLY A 17 -17.25 7.22 12.42
N GLU A 18 -17.76 8.40 12.70
CA GLU A 18 -18.88 9.00 11.97
C GLU A 18 -18.41 9.68 10.68
N HIS A 19 -17.85 8.90 9.76
CA HIS A 19 -17.31 9.38 8.48
C HIS A 19 -17.34 8.24 7.47
N LYS A 20 -17.10 8.56 6.20
CA LYS A 20 -16.93 7.54 5.19
C LYS A 20 -15.78 6.63 5.59
N ALA A 21 -15.93 5.33 5.35
CA ALA A 21 -14.89 4.37 5.63
C ALA A 21 -13.63 4.72 4.84
N GLN A 22 -12.50 4.81 5.55
CA GLN A 22 -11.20 5.07 4.94
C GLN A 22 -10.27 3.91 5.23
N PHE A 23 -9.50 3.54 4.22
CA PHE A 23 -8.53 2.46 4.32
C PHE A 23 -7.20 2.93 3.77
N GLU A 24 -6.13 2.47 4.41
CA GLU A 24 -4.77 2.67 3.90
C GLU A 24 -4.21 1.31 3.51
N GLU A 25 -3.71 1.22 2.30
CA GLU A 25 -2.99 0.05 1.82
C GLU A 25 -1.51 0.41 1.79
N GLN A 26 -0.72 -0.30 2.58
CA GLN A 26 0.72 -0.10 2.66
C GLN A 26 1.45 -1.25 2.00
N ILE A 27 2.42 -0.93 1.18
CA ILE A 27 3.31 -1.92 0.57
C ILE A 27 4.65 -1.83 1.27
N ARG A 28 5.11 -2.95 1.82
CA ARG A 28 6.40 -3.02 2.54
C ARG A 28 7.22 -4.18 2.03
N ILE A 29 8.53 -4.07 2.17
CA ILE A 29 9.44 -5.19 1.91
C ILE A 29 9.92 -5.79 3.22
N ILE A 30 10.00 -7.11 3.26
CA ILE A 30 10.34 -7.87 4.44
C ILE A 30 11.40 -8.92 4.09
N GLU A 31 12.41 -9.03 4.92
CA GLU A 31 13.40 -10.08 4.80
C GLU A 31 13.07 -11.21 5.76
N ALA A 32 13.02 -12.43 5.23
CA ALA A 32 12.72 -13.63 6.02
C ALA A 32 13.24 -14.87 5.31
N PRO A 33 13.46 -15.98 6.04
CA PRO A 33 13.95 -17.22 5.42
C PRO A 33 12.91 -17.92 4.54
N THR A 34 11.63 -17.80 4.87
CA THR A 34 10.54 -18.46 4.15
C THR A 34 9.33 -17.54 4.00
N ALA A 35 8.41 -17.88 3.11
CA ALA A 35 7.16 -17.13 2.94
C ALA A 35 6.32 -17.14 4.23
N GLU A 36 6.27 -18.27 4.92
CA GLU A 36 5.54 -18.40 6.17
C GLU A 36 6.11 -17.47 7.24
N ALA A 37 7.44 -17.42 7.36
CA ALA A 37 8.12 -16.53 8.29
C ALA A 37 7.89 -15.05 7.91
N ALA A 38 7.87 -14.75 6.62
CA ALA A 38 7.58 -13.41 6.13
C ALA A 38 6.17 -12.96 6.50
N LEU A 39 5.19 -13.84 6.33
CA LEU A 39 3.81 -13.55 6.69
C LEU A 39 3.66 -13.30 8.20
N GLU A 40 4.28 -14.14 9.02
CA GLU A 40 4.28 -13.95 10.47
C GLU A 40 4.90 -12.62 10.87
N LYS A 41 6.05 -12.30 10.30
CA LYS A 41 6.74 -11.03 10.56
C LYS A 41 5.88 -9.84 10.12
N ALA A 42 5.21 -9.94 8.97
CA ALA A 42 4.32 -8.89 8.48
C ALA A 42 3.15 -8.66 9.43
N ASN A 43 2.54 -9.72 9.94
CA ASN A 43 1.45 -9.62 10.90
C ASN A 43 1.91 -8.96 12.20
N ILE A 44 3.08 -9.33 12.71
CA ILE A 44 3.64 -8.72 13.91
C ILE A 44 3.87 -7.21 13.70
N MET A 45 4.47 -6.83 12.57
CA MET A 45 4.71 -5.43 12.24
C MET A 45 3.41 -4.63 12.13
N ALA A 46 2.39 -5.21 11.48
CA ALA A 46 1.10 -4.55 11.31
C ALA A 46 0.38 -4.38 12.64
N LEU A 47 0.40 -5.39 13.50
CA LEU A 47 -0.22 -5.31 14.82
C LEU A 47 0.48 -4.30 15.73
N ALA A 48 1.78 -4.09 15.54
CA ALA A 48 2.51 -3.07 16.30
C ALA A 48 2.04 -1.65 15.96
N GLU A 49 1.48 -1.43 14.77
CA GLU A 49 0.93 -0.14 14.36
C GLU A 49 -0.57 0.00 14.68
N ASN A 50 -1.17 -1.07 15.17
CA ASN A 50 -2.60 -1.09 15.50
C ASN A 50 -2.88 -0.14 16.68
N ASN A 51 -3.97 0.63 16.58
CA ASN A 51 -4.43 1.56 17.62
C ASN A 51 -3.46 2.69 17.97
N GLN A 52 -2.57 3.08 17.05
CA GLN A 52 -1.70 4.23 17.26
C GLN A 52 -2.44 5.55 17.07
N GLU A 53 -2.27 6.46 18.03
CA GLU A 53 -2.69 7.85 17.89
C GLU A 53 -1.56 8.61 17.20
N LYS A 54 -1.83 9.17 16.01
CA LYS A 54 -0.79 9.86 15.23
C LYS A 54 -0.91 11.37 15.24
N ASP A 55 -1.93 11.95 15.85
CA ASP A 55 -2.12 13.40 15.86
C ASP A 55 -2.41 13.93 17.24
N SER A 56 -1.75 15.06 17.55
CA SER A 56 -1.95 15.77 18.81
C SER A 56 -3.32 16.41 18.83
N GLY A 57 -4.23 15.86 19.63
CA GLY A 57 -5.54 16.43 19.89
C GLY A 57 -6.70 15.81 19.12
N ALA A 58 -6.46 15.01 18.10
CA ALA A 58 -7.50 14.25 17.41
C ALA A 58 -7.26 12.77 17.59
N LEU A 59 -8.28 12.05 18.02
CA LEU A 59 -8.19 10.59 18.13
C LEU A 59 -8.24 9.98 16.74
N VAL A 60 -7.10 9.44 16.29
CA VAL A 60 -6.98 8.71 15.04
C VAL A 60 -6.50 7.31 15.35
N THR A 61 -7.27 6.32 14.92
CA THR A 61 -6.96 4.92 15.16
C THR A 61 -6.66 4.23 13.84
N TRP A 62 -5.52 3.56 13.77
CA TRP A 62 -5.18 2.64 12.69
C TRP A 62 -5.52 1.24 13.16
N GLN A 63 -6.54 0.65 12.55
CA GLN A 63 -6.97 -0.71 12.88
C GLN A 63 -6.48 -1.66 11.79
N PHE A 64 -5.63 -2.61 12.16
CA PHE A 64 -5.15 -3.61 11.22
C PHE A 64 -6.30 -4.49 10.74
N VAL A 65 -6.44 -4.63 9.42
CA VAL A 65 -7.44 -5.49 8.81
C VAL A 65 -6.82 -6.83 8.45
N SER A 66 -5.82 -6.83 7.55
CA SER A 66 -5.27 -8.08 7.05
C SER A 66 -4.05 -7.85 6.18
N ILE A 67 -3.24 -8.89 6.00
CA ILE A 67 -2.23 -8.97 4.95
C ILE A 67 -2.93 -9.56 3.72
N THR A 68 -2.98 -8.80 2.64
CA THR A 68 -3.74 -9.20 1.45
C THR A 68 -2.86 -9.70 0.31
N GLU A 69 -1.57 -9.42 0.34
CA GLU A 69 -0.64 -9.85 -0.71
C GLU A 69 0.72 -10.16 -0.11
N LEU A 70 1.34 -11.22 -0.61
CA LEU A 70 2.69 -11.62 -0.24
C LEU A 70 3.36 -12.23 -1.46
N TYR A 71 4.46 -11.63 -1.91
CA TYR A 71 5.20 -12.07 -3.08
C TYR A 71 6.68 -12.14 -2.79
N ARG A 72 7.34 -13.20 -3.25
CA ARG A 72 8.78 -13.28 -3.17
C ARG A 72 9.42 -12.39 -4.24
N LEU A 73 10.38 -11.59 -3.82
CA LEU A 73 11.18 -10.75 -4.71
C LEU A 73 12.45 -11.50 -5.08
N HIS A 74 12.69 -11.67 -6.39
CA HIS A 74 13.84 -12.43 -6.86
C HIS A 74 15.04 -11.56 -7.21
N ASN A 75 14.82 -10.34 -7.70
CA ASN A 75 15.89 -9.45 -8.16
C ASN A 75 15.62 -8.02 -7.73
N PHE A 76 16.66 -7.32 -7.26
CA PHE A 76 16.65 -5.89 -7.02
C PHE A 76 17.57 -5.23 -8.05
N ILE A 77 17.09 -5.14 -9.29
CA ILE A 77 17.82 -4.49 -10.40
C ILE A 77 16.89 -3.47 -11.05
N ASP A 78 17.49 -2.54 -11.76
CA ASP A 78 16.72 -1.53 -12.49
C ASP A 78 15.77 -2.21 -13.48
N GLY A 79 14.50 -1.84 -13.42
CA GLY A 79 13.47 -2.41 -14.28
C GLY A 79 12.91 -3.76 -13.83
N ALA A 80 13.36 -4.29 -12.70
CA ALA A 80 12.85 -5.58 -12.22
C ALA A 80 11.33 -5.50 -11.93
N GLU A 81 10.61 -6.53 -12.37
CA GLU A 81 9.21 -6.67 -12.02
C GLU A 81 9.10 -7.15 -10.57
N VAL A 82 8.48 -6.34 -9.72
CA VAL A 82 8.30 -6.67 -8.30
C VAL A 82 6.88 -7.12 -7.99
N PHE A 83 5.95 -6.84 -8.89
CA PHE A 83 4.55 -7.19 -8.72
C PHE A 83 3.86 -7.19 -10.08
N SER A 84 2.99 -8.17 -10.29
CA SER A 84 2.11 -8.16 -11.45
C SER A 84 0.73 -8.70 -11.06
N GLN A 85 -0.29 -8.22 -11.73
CA GLN A 85 -1.66 -8.63 -11.49
C GLN A 85 -2.40 -8.70 -12.80
N LEU A 86 -3.09 -9.81 -13.03
CA LEU A 86 -4.03 -9.93 -14.13
C LEU A 86 -5.40 -9.46 -13.67
N ARG A 87 -6.06 -8.71 -14.52
CA ARG A 87 -7.39 -8.19 -14.24
C ARG A 87 -8.29 -8.37 -15.46
N GLU A 88 -9.51 -8.78 -15.20
CA GLU A 88 -10.56 -8.82 -16.23
C GLU A 88 -11.58 -7.72 -15.91
N GLU A 89 -11.95 -6.95 -16.93
CA GLU A 89 -12.90 -5.86 -16.81
C GLU A 89 -13.98 -6.00 -17.86
N GLU A 90 -15.24 -5.79 -17.48
CA GLU A 90 -16.36 -5.87 -18.41
C GLU A 90 -16.29 -4.78 -19.47
N ASN A 91 -15.86 -3.57 -19.09
CA ASN A 91 -15.67 -2.46 -20.02
C ASN A 91 -14.18 -2.11 -20.08
N GLY A 92 -13.48 -2.73 -21.04
CA GLY A 92 -12.05 -2.53 -21.22
C GLY A 92 -11.67 -1.11 -21.59
N ASP A 93 -12.48 -0.48 -22.46
CA ASP A 93 -12.21 0.88 -22.90
C ASP A 93 -12.31 1.89 -21.75
N LEU A 94 -13.31 1.72 -20.89
CA LEU A 94 -13.46 2.58 -19.71
C LEU A 94 -12.30 2.40 -18.75
N PHE A 95 -11.88 1.17 -18.51
CA PHE A 95 -10.73 0.88 -17.65
C PHE A 95 -9.46 1.55 -18.19
N GLU A 96 -9.22 1.41 -19.50
CA GLU A 96 -8.08 2.02 -20.15
C GLU A 96 -8.10 3.55 -20.02
N GLU A 97 -9.27 4.16 -20.21
CA GLU A 97 -9.44 5.61 -20.03
C GLU A 97 -9.10 6.04 -18.59
N MET A 98 -9.54 5.26 -17.60
CA MET A 98 -9.23 5.53 -16.20
C MET A 98 -7.72 5.44 -15.93
N MET A 99 -7.05 4.49 -16.58
CA MET A 99 -5.59 4.34 -16.44
C MET A 99 -4.85 5.54 -17.04
N HIS A 100 -5.33 6.05 -18.16
CA HIS A 100 -4.76 7.25 -18.77
C HIS A 100 -4.91 8.47 -17.86
N LYS A 101 -6.05 8.59 -17.20
CA LYS A 101 -6.26 9.67 -16.21
C LYS A 101 -5.30 9.57 -15.03
N LYS A 102 -5.05 8.36 -14.54
CA LYS A 102 -4.05 8.13 -13.49
C LYS A 102 -2.65 8.52 -13.96
N ALA A 103 -2.32 8.20 -15.21
CA ALA A 103 -1.03 8.57 -15.79
C ALA A 103 -0.87 10.09 -15.87
N GLU A 104 -1.93 10.81 -16.19
CA GLU A 104 -1.91 12.28 -16.19
C GLU A 104 -1.62 12.84 -14.79
N HIS A 105 -2.21 12.24 -13.76
CA HIS A 105 -1.95 12.63 -12.37
C HIS A 105 -0.49 12.43 -11.99
N VAL A 106 0.13 11.36 -12.43
CA VAL A 106 1.56 11.11 -12.18
C VAL A 106 2.40 12.24 -12.76
N ARG A 107 2.13 12.63 -14.01
CA ARG A 107 2.86 13.72 -14.67
C ARG A 107 2.61 15.06 -13.98
N TYR A 108 1.37 15.33 -13.63
CA TYR A 108 0.98 16.57 -12.94
C TYR A 108 1.70 16.69 -11.60
N ASN A 109 1.68 15.65 -10.79
CA ASN A 109 2.34 15.64 -9.48
C ASN A 109 3.85 15.83 -9.61
N LEU A 110 4.46 15.20 -10.61
CA LEU A 110 5.89 15.33 -10.85
C LEU A 110 6.26 16.76 -11.23
N GLN A 111 5.50 17.40 -12.12
CA GLN A 111 5.71 18.79 -12.52
C GLN A 111 5.56 19.74 -11.34
N ASN A 112 4.57 19.55 -10.49
CA ASN A 112 4.37 20.37 -9.30
C ASN A 112 5.52 20.24 -8.30
N ARG A 113 6.07 19.04 -8.12
CA ARG A 113 7.25 18.84 -7.27
C ARG A 113 8.46 19.60 -7.80
N LEU A 114 8.64 19.63 -9.11
CA LEU A 114 9.73 20.38 -9.73
C LEU A 114 9.55 21.89 -9.51
N LEU A 115 8.34 22.39 -9.55
CA LEU A 115 8.04 23.79 -9.28
C LEU A 115 8.28 24.16 -7.82
N GLU A 116 8.06 23.24 -6.88
CA GLU A 116 8.31 23.47 -5.46
C GLU A 116 9.80 23.56 -5.12
N ILE A 117 10.64 22.91 -5.92
CA ILE A 117 12.09 22.93 -5.74
C ILE A 117 12.72 24.22 -6.25
N PHE A 118 12.09 24.87 -7.19
CA PHE A 118 12.54 26.14 -7.78
C PHE A 118 11.76 27.32 -7.21
#